data_ccc8c4c14b15db68f6419ba57117fd7c
#
_entry.id   ccc8c4c14b15db68f6419ba57117fd7c
#
_cell.length_a   1.000
_cell.length_b   1.000
_cell.length_c   1.000
_cell.angle_alpha   90.00
_cell.angle_beta   90.00
_cell.angle_gamma   90.00
#
_symmetry.space_group_name_H-M   'P 1'
#
loop_
_entity.id
_entity.type
_entity.pdbx_description
1 polymer ?
#
loop_
_entity_poly.entity_id
_entity_poly.type
_entity_poly.pdbx_seq_one_letter_code
_entity_poly.pdbx_strand_id
1 'polypeptide(L)'
;MNHSICNTIYNKVSSGTFLYWYAVVALLLPNIALCFTERLSFWAGAANVLLPLALYMWFFSVARCPGKMVWWAFIFIFFAAFQLVLLYLFGTGVIAVDMFLNLVTTNPGEVMELLDNLVPAVVGVFVIYLPLLILAVIHVRKKHQISVSFQHHVRKWLMEVGAIGLFCLLACYVVVDDYRMRNQLYPVNVCYNLYLAFERNAASENYREASRNFRFDARSEHDVETPEVYVMVVGETARAHNFSLYGYPRDTNPLLSKTQGIKAFPNVTTQSNTTHKSVPMLLSAASAEDFPRLFHEKGILAAFREAGFHTVFISNQLPNHSFIDFLGEQADEHYFLKTESSSKENHYDEDLLKKLDRILPKADASSSAHYRYRKLF
;
A
#
# COMPACT_ATOMS: atom_id res chain seq x y z
N MET A 1 -11.21 24.68 46.95
CA MET A 1 -11.93 23.66 46.19
C MET A 1 -11.10 23.06 45.03
N ASN A 2 -10.21 23.81 44.36
CA ASN A 2 -9.42 23.31 43.20
C ASN A 2 -8.30 22.30 43.52
N HIS A 3 -7.62 22.37 44.66
CA HIS A 3 -6.53 21.46 45.01
C HIS A 3 -6.99 20.01 45.29
N SER A 4 -8.14 19.81 45.87
CA SER A 4 -8.70 18.46 46.14
C SER A 4 -9.12 17.76 44.87
N ILE A 5 -9.73 18.48 43.93
CA ILE A 5 -10.17 17.93 42.64
C ILE A 5 -8.96 17.57 41.79
N CYS A 6 -7.94 18.42 41.72
CA CYS A 6 -6.72 18.19 40.96
C CYS A 6 -5.95 16.95 41.49
N ASN A 7 -5.86 16.79 42.81
CA ASN A 7 -5.25 15.62 43.44
C ASN A 7 -6.02 14.32 43.18
N THR A 8 -7.36 14.41 43.18
CA THR A 8 -8.23 13.24 42.91
C THR A 8 -8.08 12.79 41.45
N ILE A 9 -8.05 13.72 40.48
CA ILE A 9 -7.85 13.45 39.07
C ILE A 9 -6.44 12.88 38.88
N TYR A 10 -5.41 13.49 39.45
CA TYR A 10 -4.04 13.01 39.35
C TYR A 10 -3.90 11.56 39.86
N ASN A 11 -4.48 11.24 41.01
CA ASN A 11 -4.45 9.92 41.61
C ASN A 11 -5.18 8.87 40.73
N LYS A 12 -6.29 9.24 40.10
CA LYS A 12 -7.00 8.38 39.14
C LYS A 12 -6.20 8.12 37.91
N VAL A 13 -5.66 9.16 37.26
CA VAL A 13 -4.86 9.06 36.04
C VAL A 13 -3.53 8.32 36.27
N SER A 14 -2.96 8.44 37.47
CA SER A 14 -1.75 7.72 37.87
C SER A 14 -2.01 6.28 38.30
N SER A 15 -3.26 5.80 38.31
CA SER A 15 -3.55 4.42 38.69
C SER A 15 -3.20 3.42 37.57
N GLY A 16 -2.64 2.25 37.95
CA GLY A 16 -2.35 1.17 37.00
C GLY A 16 -3.61 0.71 36.23
N THR A 17 -4.75 0.75 36.86
CA THR A 17 -6.05 0.41 36.28
C THR A 17 -6.47 1.39 35.19
N PHE A 18 -6.20 2.68 35.35
CA PHE A 18 -6.49 3.68 34.33
C PHE A 18 -5.65 3.42 33.07
N LEU A 19 -4.33 3.25 33.22
CA LEU A 19 -3.45 2.97 32.09
C LEU A 19 -3.81 1.67 31.38
N TYR A 20 -4.21 0.66 32.15
CA TYR A 20 -4.70 -0.61 31.60
C TYR A 20 -5.88 -0.39 30.63
N TRP A 21 -6.94 0.27 31.10
CA TRP A 21 -8.13 0.51 30.28
C TRP A 21 -7.86 1.49 29.14
N TYR A 22 -7.03 2.49 29.37
CA TYR A 22 -6.63 3.42 28.32
C TYR A 22 -5.95 2.69 27.17
N ALA A 23 -5.00 1.80 27.47
CA ALA A 23 -4.31 1.01 26.46
C ALA A 23 -5.26 0.07 25.70
N VAL A 24 -6.15 -0.63 26.40
CA VAL A 24 -7.15 -1.51 25.79
C VAL A 24 -8.07 -0.73 24.85
N VAL A 25 -8.61 0.40 25.28
CA VAL A 25 -9.51 1.23 24.48
C VAL A 25 -8.77 1.84 23.28
N ALA A 26 -7.57 2.37 23.49
CA ALA A 26 -6.77 2.96 22.40
C ALA A 26 -6.46 1.95 21.29
N LEU A 27 -6.10 0.70 21.64
CA LEU A 27 -5.88 -0.36 20.65
C LEU A 27 -7.18 -0.86 19.99
N LEU A 28 -8.31 -0.70 20.65
CA LEU A 28 -9.61 -1.12 20.10
C LEU A 28 -10.21 -0.09 19.14
N LEU A 29 -9.74 1.15 19.13
CA LEU A 29 -10.26 2.23 18.28
C LEU A 29 -10.33 1.86 16.79
N PRO A 30 -9.28 1.27 16.17
CA PRO A 30 -9.38 0.85 14.78
C PRO A 30 -10.48 -0.18 14.53
N ASN A 31 -10.68 -1.14 15.43
CA ASN A 31 -11.73 -2.13 15.32
C ASN A 31 -13.12 -1.51 15.31
N ILE A 32 -13.32 -0.53 16.22
CA ILE A 32 -14.58 0.22 16.29
C ILE A 32 -14.76 1.05 15.01
N ALA A 33 -13.73 1.78 14.58
CA ALA A 33 -13.77 2.58 13.34
C ALA A 33 -14.11 1.72 12.12
N LEU A 34 -13.49 0.57 11.96
CA LEU A 34 -13.74 -0.36 10.85
C LEU A 34 -15.19 -0.90 10.83
N CYS A 35 -15.85 -1.02 11.96
CA CYS A 35 -17.27 -1.38 11.98
C CYS A 35 -18.18 -0.32 11.32
N PHE A 36 -17.74 0.95 11.26
CA PHE A 36 -18.49 2.04 10.63
C PHE A 36 -18.04 2.29 9.18
N THR A 37 -16.79 2.03 8.86
CA THR A 37 -16.24 2.31 7.53
C THR A 37 -16.35 1.12 6.58
N GLU A 38 -16.32 -0.10 7.10
CA GLU A 38 -16.46 -1.32 6.31
C GLU A 38 -17.89 -1.85 6.35
N ARG A 39 -18.33 -2.46 5.24
CA ARG A 39 -19.65 -3.10 5.16
C ARG A 39 -19.61 -4.48 5.83
N LEU A 40 -19.33 -4.50 7.12
CA LEU A 40 -19.30 -5.75 7.89
C LEU A 40 -20.73 -6.20 8.22
N SER A 41 -20.96 -7.53 8.15
CA SER A 41 -22.16 -8.10 8.73
C SER A 41 -22.17 -7.91 10.25
N PHE A 42 -23.35 -8.00 10.88
CA PHE A 42 -23.47 -7.89 12.34
C PHE A 42 -22.49 -8.84 13.06
N TRP A 43 -22.43 -10.10 12.64
CA TRP A 43 -21.55 -11.10 13.23
C TRP A 43 -20.07 -10.78 13.06
N ALA A 44 -19.68 -10.32 11.86
CA ALA A 44 -18.30 -9.92 11.57
C ALA A 44 -17.88 -8.69 12.36
N GLY A 45 -18.76 -7.68 12.48
CA GLY A 45 -18.51 -6.51 13.30
C GLY A 45 -18.38 -6.85 14.78
N ALA A 46 -19.29 -7.68 15.32
CA ALA A 46 -19.23 -8.15 16.70
C ALA A 46 -17.94 -8.96 16.97
N ALA A 47 -17.57 -9.88 16.09
CA ALA A 47 -16.31 -10.63 16.20
C ALA A 47 -15.09 -9.70 16.13
N ASN A 48 -15.11 -8.68 15.22
CA ASN A 48 -14.03 -7.71 15.05
C ASN A 48 -13.82 -6.78 16.27
N VAL A 49 -14.80 -6.65 17.14
CA VAL A 49 -14.67 -5.89 18.39
C VAL A 49 -14.38 -6.79 19.58
N LEU A 50 -15.16 -7.86 19.76
CA LEU A 50 -15.12 -8.68 20.98
C LEU A 50 -13.85 -9.54 21.08
N LEU A 51 -13.38 -10.13 19.97
CA LEU A 51 -12.17 -10.96 20.00
C LEU A 51 -10.91 -10.12 20.29
N PRO A 52 -10.66 -8.99 19.59
CA PRO A 52 -9.54 -8.13 19.93
C PRO A 52 -9.66 -7.51 21.33
N LEU A 53 -10.86 -7.15 21.78
CA LEU A 53 -11.07 -6.71 23.15
C LEU A 53 -10.61 -7.76 24.17
N ALA A 54 -11.04 -9.01 24.00
CA ALA A 54 -10.60 -10.11 24.86
C ALA A 54 -9.08 -10.32 24.79
N LEU A 55 -8.49 -10.25 23.58
CA LEU A 55 -7.06 -10.38 23.38
C LEU A 55 -6.27 -9.27 24.08
N TYR A 56 -6.70 -8.02 23.95
CA TYR A 56 -6.04 -6.90 24.60
C TYR A 56 -6.21 -6.93 26.13
N MET A 57 -7.40 -7.30 26.62
CA MET A 57 -7.62 -7.50 28.04
C MET A 57 -6.71 -8.58 28.61
N TRP A 58 -6.56 -9.71 27.89
CA TRP A 58 -5.65 -10.78 28.27
C TRP A 58 -4.20 -10.28 28.28
N PHE A 59 -3.74 -9.70 27.19
CA PHE A 59 -2.38 -9.25 27.02
C PHE A 59 -1.96 -8.28 28.13
N PHE A 60 -2.74 -7.23 28.39
CA PHE A 60 -2.42 -6.26 29.44
C PHE A 60 -2.60 -6.79 30.87
N SER A 61 -3.27 -7.94 31.04
CA SER A 61 -3.39 -8.64 32.32
C SER A 61 -2.26 -9.62 32.60
N VAL A 62 -1.36 -9.90 31.64
CA VAL A 62 -0.25 -10.86 31.80
C VAL A 62 0.72 -10.36 32.87
N ALA A 63 1.11 -9.11 32.85
CA ALA A 63 2.00 -8.53 33.84
C ALA A 63 1.28 -7.50 34.72
N ARG A 64 1.74 -7.37 35.97
CA ARG A 64 1.18 -6.41 36.91
C ARG A 64 1.52 -4.95 36.58
N CYS A 65 2.55 -4.69 35.79
CA CYS A 65 2.95 -3.34 35.37
C CYS A 65 2.41 -3.04 33.95
N PRO A 66 1.28 -2.34 33.80
CA PRO A 66 0.70 -2.05 32.49
C PRO A 66 1.63 -1.18 31.63
N GLY A 67 2.46 -0.31 32.22
CA GLY A 67 3.41 0.49 31.45
C GLY A 67 4.43 -0.34 30.69
N LYS A 68 4.89 -1.49 31.23
CA LYS A 68 5.75 -2.42 30.49
C LYS A 68 4.99 -3.07 29.33
N MET A 69 3.73 -3.44 29.57
CA MET A 69 2.90 -4.07 28.55
C MET A 69 2.60 -3.12 27.38
N VAL A 70 2.45 -1.81 27.61
CA VAL A 70 2.32 -0.80 26.55
C VAL A 70 3.55 -0.80 25.64
N TRP A 71 4.77 -0.90 26.19
CA TRP A 71 5.99 -0.98 25.38
C TRP A 71 6.09 -2.30 24.60
N TRP A 72 5.65 -3.40 25.18
CA TRP A 72 5.56 -4.69 24.44
C TRP A 72 4.53 -4.65 23.31
N ALA A 73 3.46 -3.86 23.48
CA ALA A 73 2.44 -3.64 22.46
C ALA A 73 2.81 -2.54 21.45
N PHE A 74 4.01 -1.95 21.48
CA PHE A 74 4.36 -0.78 20.69
C PHE A 74 4.09 -0.96 19.19
N ILE A 75 4.43 -2.12 18.64
CA ILE A 75 4.18 -2.40 17.22
C ILE A 75 2.67 -2.42 16.89
N PHE A 76 1.83 -2.92 17.80
CA PHE A 76 0.37 -2.89 17.62
C PHE A 76 -0.20 -1.49 17.79
N ILE A 77 0.40 -0.66 18.66
CA ILE A 77 0.06 0.76 18.80
C ILE A 77 0.40 1.50 17.50
N PHE A 78 1.55 1.22 16.90
CA PHE A 78 1.92 1.77 15.60
C PHE A 78 0.91 1.38 14.51
N PHE A 79 0.54 0.11 14.42
CA PHE A 79 -0.46 -0.33 13.45
C PHE A 79 -1.83 0.28 13.71
N ALA A 80 -2.23 0.44 14.96
CA ALA A 80 -3.49 1.08 15.32
C ALA A 80 -3.49 2.57 14.91
N ALA A 81 -2.41 3.27 15.16
CA ALA A 81 -2.22 4.66 14.74
C ALA A 81 -2.25 4.78 13.21
N PHE A 82 -1.51 3.93 12.52
CA PHE A 82 -1.44 3.90 11.05
C PHE A 82 -2.80 3.57 10.43
N GLN A 83 -3.54 2.60 10.98
CA GLN A 83 -4.89 2.28 10.51
C GLN A 83 -5.85 3.46 10.62
N LEU A 84 -5.80 4.23 11.72
CA LEU A 84 -6.65 5.41 11.87
C LEU A 84 -6.28 6.52 10.88
N VAL A 85 -5.00 6.72 10.58
CA VAL A 85 -4.55 7.66 9.54
C VAL A 85 -5.09 7.24 8.18
N LEU A 86 -5.01 5.96 7.84
CA LEU A 86 -5.51 5.45 6.56
C LEU A 86 -7.03 5.60 6.43
N LEU A 87 -7.78 5.33 7.49
CA LEU A 87 -9.24 5.53 7.49
C LEU A 87 -9.60 7.01 7.32
N TYR A 88 -8.80 7.91 7.89
CA TYR A 88 -8.98 9.35 7.66
C TYR A 88 -8.75 9.73 6.20
N LEU A 89 -7.70 9.19 5.56
CA LEU A 89 -7.33 9.54 4.19
C LEU A 89 -8.28 8.96 3.15
N PHE A 90 -8.63 7.69 3.31
CA PHE A 90 -9.34 6.93 2.30
C PHE A 90 -10.80 6.65 2.65
N GLY A 91 -11.21 6.92 3.89
CA GLY A 91 -12.56 6.68 4.40
C GLY A 91 -12.90 5.20 4.61
N THR A 92 -12.16 4.29 4.00
CA THR A 92 -12.38 2.83 4.06
C THR A 92 -11.05 2.08 3.93
N GLY A 93 -11.09 0.79 4.23
CA GLY A 93 -9.99 -0.12 3.97
C GLY A 93 -9.11 -0.41 5.19
N VAL A 94 -8.53 -1.60 5.16
CA VAL A 94 -7.54 -2.07 6.13
C VAL A 94 -6.15 -1.88 5.53
N ILE A 95 -5.14 -1.75 6.39
CA ILE A 95 -3.73 -1.69 5.96
C ILE A 95 -3.45 -2.85 4.99
N ALA A 96 -3.30 -2.52 3.71
CA ALA A 96 -3.06 -3.50 2.65
C ALA A 96 -1.56 -3.83 2.52
N VAL A 97 -1.26 -4.94 1.87
CA VAL A 97 0.12 -5.35 1.55
C VAL A 97 0.90 -4.24 0.85
N ASP A 98 0.25 -3.58 -0.12
CA ASP A 98 0.88 -2.53 -0.91
C ASP A 98 1.23 -1.28 -0.08
N MET A 99 0.51 -1.03 1.01
CA MET A 99 0.82 0.07 1.93
C MET A 99 2.10 -0.19 2.72
N PHE A 100 2.36 -1.44 3.08
CA PHE A 100 3.64 -1.82 3.68
C PHE A 100 4.80 -1.74 2.67
N LEU A 101 4.56 -2.14 1.42
CA LEU A 101 5.56 -2.02 0.35
C LEU A 101 5.83 -0.54 0.05
N ASN A 102 4.80 0.29 -0.04
CA ASN A 102 4.95 1.73 -0.24
C ASN A 102 5.77 2.39 0.88
N LEU A 103 5.59 1.97 2.14
CA LEU A 103 6.37 2.52 3.26
C LEU A 103 7.89 2.35 3.05
N VAL A 104 8.30 1.29 2.35
CA VAL A 104 9.72 0.99 2.06
C VAL A 104 10.18 1.67 0.76
N THR A 105 9.28 1.84 -0.21
CA THR A 105 9.61 2.30 -1.57
C THR A 105 9.29 3.78 -1.84
N THR A 106 8.50 4.44 -0.98
CA THR A 106 8.12 5.85 -1.15
C THR A 106 9.30 6.78 -0.92
N ASN A 107 9.51 7.71 -1.83
CA ASN A 107 10.55 8.71 -1.69
C ASN A 107 10.10 9.92 -0.83
N PRO A 108 11.04 10.67 -0.22
CA PRO A 108 10.70 11.82 0.63
C PRO A 108 9.89 12.91 -0.06
N GLY A 109 10.01 13.08 -1.37
CA GLY A 109 9.24 14.07 -2.13
C GLY A 109 7.74 13.75 -2.15
N GLU A 110 7.37 12.50 -2.43
CA GLU A 110 5.98 12.02 -2.40
C GLU A 110 5.37 12.13 -1.00
N VAL A 111 6.17 11.84 0.04
CA VAL A 111 5.72 12.02 1.44
C VAL A 111 5.36 13.48 1.72
N MET A 112 6.18 14.43 1.26
CA MET A 112 5.95 15.87 1.49
C MET A 112 4.67 16.37 0.81
N GLU A 113 4.36 15.90 -0.39
CA GLU A 113 3.12 16.25 -1.10
C GLU A 113 1.85 15.76 -0.36
N LEU A 114 1.95 14.63 0.34
CA LEU A 114 0.84 14.08 1.13
C LEU A 114 0.69 14.73 2.50
N LEU A 115 1.75 15.35 3.05
CA LEU A 115 1.77 15.85 4.43
C LEU A 115 0.70 16.90 4.72
N ASP A 116 0.40 17.80 3.80
CA ASP A 116 -0.60 18.85 4.00
C ASP A 116 -2.00 18.28 4.30
N ASN A 117 -2.35 17.17 3.67
CA ASN A 117 -3.61 16.47 3.91
C ASN A 117 -3.57 15.56 5.15
N LEU A 118 -2.38 15.18 5.60
CA LEU A 118 -2.16 14.25 6.71
C LEU A 118 -2.17 14.93 8.09
N VAL A 119 -1.89 16.23 8.15
CA VAL A 119 -1.71 16.96 9.42
C VAL A 119 -2.84 16.72 10.42
N PRO A 120 -4.14 16.81 10.07
CA PRO A 120 -5.21 16.58 11.04
C PRO A 120 -5.22 15.15 11.58
N ALA A 121 -4.98 14.15 10.74
CA ALA A 121 -4.93 12.75 11.13
C ALA A 121 -3.76 12.46 12.06
N VAL A 122 -2.58 12.99 11.72
CA VAL A 122 -1.37 12.87 12.53
C VAL A 122 -1.58 13.51 13.89
N VAL A 123 -2.13 14.73 13.96
CA VAL A 123 -2.46 15.38 15.24
C VAL A 123 -3.43 14.53 16.04
N GLY A 124 -4.51 14.00 15.44
CA GLY A 124 -5.46 13.13 16.10
C GLY A 124 -4.81 11.88 16.72
N VAL A 125 -3.93 11.23 15.97
CA VAL A 125 -3.17 10.06 16.43
C VAL A 125 -2.22 10.44 17.58
N PHE A 126 -1.52 11.56 17.49
CA PHE A 126 -0.66 12.05 18.57
C PHE A 126 -1.45 12.35 19.85
N VAL A 127 -2.64 12.94 19.75
CA VAL A 127 -3.51 13.22 20.91
C VAL A 127 -3.94 11.92 21.60
N ILE A 128 -4.13 10.83 20.86
CA ILE A 128 -4.57 9.54 21.43
C ILE A 128 -3.36 8.76 21.99
N TYR A 129 -2.30 8.57 21.21
CA TYR A 129 -1.25 7.61 21.55
C TYR A 129 -0.05 8.22 22.28
N LEU A 130 0.27 9.51 22.09
CA LEU A 130 1.39 10.13 22.80
C LEU A 130 1.16 10.19 24.32
N PRO A 131 -0.03 10.59 24.85
CA PRO A 131 -0.28 10.52 26.29
C PRO A 131 -0.21 9.09 26.83
N LEU A 132 -0.66 8.08 26.07
CA LEU A 132 -0.54 6.66 26.43
C LEU A 132 0.93 6.27 26.66
N LEU A 133 1.82 6.63 25.72
CA LEU A 133 3.25 6.35 25.80
C LEU A 133 3.91 7.11 26.96
N ILE A 134 3.57 8.38 27.17
CA ILE A 134 4.09 9.18 28.28
C ILE A 134 3.69 8.55 29.62
N LEU A 135 2.42 8.20 29.79
CA LEU A 135 1.94 7.53 30.99
C LEU A 135 2.61 6.18 31.18
N ALA A 136 2.87 5.41 30.12
CA ALA A 136 3.60 4.15 30.19
C ALA A 136 5.00 4.34 30.77
N VAL A 137 5.76 5.37 30.34
CA VAL A 137 7.07 5.71 30.91
C VAL A 137 6.95 6.04 32.40
N ILE A 138 5.97 6.87 32.79
CA ILE A 138 5.74 7.25 34.18
C ILE A 138 5.45 6.02 35.04
N HIS A 139 4.60 5.11 34.56
CA HIS A 139 4.23 3.89 35.26
C HIS A 139 5.40 2.91 35.43
N VAL A 140 6.26 2.79 34.40
CA VAL A 140 7.47 1.99 34.50
C VAL A 140 8.45 2.58 35.55
N ARG A 141 8.69 3.91 35.49
CA ARG A 141 9.60 4.59 36.41
C ARG A 141 9.12 4.57 37.87
N LYS A 142 7.82 4.79 38.10
CA LYS A 142 7.19 4.80 39.42
C LYS A 142 6.79 3.39 39.91
N LYS A 143 7.01 2.35 39.10
CA LYS A 143 6.65 0.94 39.40
C LYS A 143 5.17 0.76 39.76
N HIS A 144 4.27 1.55 39.12
CA HIS A 144 2.85 1.42 39.34
C HIS A 144 2.34 0.06 38.84
N GLN A 145 1.49 -0.58 39.65
CA GLN A 145 1.00 -1.92 39.38
C GLN A 145 -0.52 -1.96 39.49
N ILE A 146 -1.13 -2.91 38.75
CA ILE A 146 -2.53 -3.30 38.96
C ILE A 146 -2.64 -4.28 40.12
N SER A 147 -3.75 -4.26 40.85
CA SER A 147 -3.98 -5.18 41.96
C SER A 147 -4.25 -6.60 41.47
N VAL A 148 -3.93 -7.61 42.29
CA VAL A 148 -4.21 -9.01 41.97
C VAL A 148 -5.73 -9.24 41.84
N SER A 149 -6.51 -8.60 42.71
CA SER A 149 -7.97 -8.67 42.64
C SER A 149 -8.50 -8.15 41.30
N PHE A 150 -7.96 -7.04 40.80
CA PHE A 150 -8.31 -6.51 39.47
C PHE A 150 -7.98 -7.50 38.36
N GLN A 151 -6.77 -8.10 38.37
CA GLN A 151 -6.39 -9.14 37.39
C GLN A 151 -7.36 -10.33 37.39
N HIS A 152 -7.81 -10.79 38.55
CA HIS A 152 -8.78 -11.88 38.65
C HIS A 152 -10.15 -11.51 38.08
N HIS A 153 -10.63 -10.31 38.34
CA HIS A 153 -11.91 -9.83 37.77
C HIS A 153 -11.82 -9.69 36.25
N VAL A 154 -10.73 -9.10 35.75
CA VAL A 154 -10.51 -8.97 34.31
C VAL A 154 -10.45 -10.34 33.62
N ARG A 155 -9.79 -11.33 34.23
CA ARG A 155 -9.71 -12.69 33.67
C ARG A 155 -11.07 -13.39 33.56
N LYS A 156 -12.00 -13.12 34.48
CA LYS A 156 -13.37 -13.62 34.35
C LYS A 156 -14.10 -12.97 33.17
N TRP A 157 -14.06 -11.64 33.09
CA TRP A 157 -14.70 -10.89 32.01
C TRP A 157 -14.12 -11.23 30.65
N LEU A 158 -12.82 -11.42 30.57
CA LEU A 158 -12.14 -11.82 29.34
C LEU A 158 -12.64 -13.17 28.82
N MET A 159 -12.93 -14.15 29.71
CA MET A 159 -13.48 -15.43 29.32
C MET A 159 -14.92 -15.29 28.76
N GLU A 160 -15.75 -14.47 29.39
CA GLU A 160 -17.11 -14.20 28.92
C GLU A 160 -17.10 -13.46 27.56
N VAL A 161 -16.33 -12.37 27.45
CA VAL A 161 -16.20 -11.58 26.22
C VAL A 161 -15.59 -12.43 25.10
N GLY A 162 -14.56 -13.22 25.42
CA GLY A 162 -13.90 -14.10 24.47
C GLY A 162 -14.81 -15.22 23.96
N ALA A 163 -15.63 -15.82 24.85
CA ALA A 163 -16.60 -16.84 24.46
C ALA A 163 -17.68 -16.28 23.53
N ILE A 164 -18.21 -15.08 23.82
CA ILE A 164 -19.18 -14.42 22.95
C ILE A 164 -18.51 -14.05 21.60
N GLY A 165 -17.29 -13.52 21.63
CA GLY A 165 -16.54 -13.19 20.42
C GLY A 165 -16.27 -14.43 19.55
N LEU A 166 -15.90 -15.55 20.16
CA LEU A 166 -15.71 -16.82 19.46
C LEU A 166 -17.01 -17.35 18.84
N PHE A 167 -18.11 -17.24 19.57
CA PHE A 167 -19.43 -17.57 19.03
C PHE A 167 -19.77 -16.73 17.80
N CYS A 168 -19.54 -15.39 17.86
CA CYS A 168 -19.74 -14.51 16.72
C CYS A 168 -18.84 -14.89 15.54
N LEU A 169 -17.59 -15.26 15.78
CA LEU A 169 -16.68 -15.74 14.74
C LEU A 169 -17.17 -17.02 14.07
N LEU A 170 -17.62 -17.99 14.87
CA LEU A 170 -18.19 -19.24 14.35
C LEU A 170 -19.46 -18.96 13.52
N ALA A 171 -20.31 -18.05 13.99
CA ALA A 171 -21.48 -17.59 13.23
C ALA A 171 -21.10 -16.97 11.89
N CYS A 172 -19.98 -16.22 11.80
CA CYS A 172 -19.48 -15.69 10.53
C CYS A 172 -19.20 -16.81 9.51
N TYR A 173 -18.55 -17.87 9.92
CA TYR A 173 -18.23 -18.99 9.01
C TYR A 173 -19.48 -19.76 8.52
N VAL A 174 -20.60 -19.63 9.22
CA VAL A 174 -21.87 -20.29 8.84
C VAL A 174 -22.78 -19.37 8.02
N VAL A 175 -22.78 -18.07 8.32
CA VAL A 175 -23.79 -17.12 7.81
C VAL A 175 -23.24 -16.20 6.72
N VAL A 176 -21.92 -15.96 6.71
CA VAL A 176 -21.30 -15.00 5.77
C VAL A 176 -20.54 -15.77 4.71
N ASP A 177 -20.98 -15.65 3.47
CA ASP A 177 -20.30 -16.26 2.34
C ASP A 177 -18.85 -15.73 2.23
N ASP A 178 -17.91 -16.65 1.96
CA ASP A 178 -16.47 -16.35 1.81
C ASP A 178 -15.80 -15.61 2.99
N TYR A 179 -16.37 -15.72 4.22
CA TYR A 179 -15.73 -15.13 5.39
C TYR A 179 -14.35 -15.76 5.63
N ARG A 180 -13.33 -14.88 5.71
CA ARG A 180 -11.96 -15.30 6.04
C ARG A 180 -11.41 -14.38 7.12
N MET A 181 -11.15 -14.91 8.30
CA MET A 181 -10.61 -14.17 9.45
C MET A 181 -9.35 -13.39 9.08
N ARG A 182 -8.46 -13.99 8.28
CA ARG A 182 -7.22 -13.34 7.81
C ARG A 182 -7.43 -12.09 6.95
N ASN A 183 -8.62 -11.90 6.38
CA ASN A 183 -8.93 -10.74 5.53
C ASN A 183 -9.78 -9.70 6.25
N GLN A 184 -10.61 -10.12 7.21
CA GLN A 184 -11.69 -9.29 7.76
C GLN A 184 -11.55 -8.96 9.26
N LEU A 185 -10.73 -9.72 10.00
CA LEU A 185 -10.54 -9.50 11.44
C LEU A 185 -9.28 -8.67 11.70
N TYR A 186 -9.43 -7.45 12.22
CA TYR A 186 -8.31 -6.62 12.67
C TYR A 186 -7.90 -7.04 14.11
N PRO A 187 -6.62 -7.19 14.46
CA PRO A 187 -5.41 -6.93 13.68
C PRO A 187 -4.84 -8.15 12.91
N VAL A 188 -5.57 -9.27 12.82
CA VAL A 188 -5.09 -10.50 12.16
C VAL A 188 -4.79 -10.24 10.69
N ASN A 189 -5.68 -9.49 10.01
CA ASN A 189 -5.49 -9.09 8.61
C ASN A 189 -4.22 -8.25 8.41
N VAL A 190 -3.91 -7.34 9.34
CA VAL A 190 -2.68 -6.53 9.28
C VAL A 190 -1.44 -7.40 9.41
N CYS A 191 -1.43 -8.32 10.37
CA CYS A 191 -0.32 -9.27 10.53
C CYS A 191 -0.15 -10.17 9.30
N TYR A 192 -1.25 -10.63 8.72
CA TYR A 192 -1.24 -11.43 7.50
C TYR A 192 -0.74 -10.62 6.29
N ASN A 193 -1.20 -9.38 6.13
CA ASN A 193 -0.76 -8.50 5.06
C ASN A 193 0.72 -8.13 5.20
N LEU A 194 1.21 -7.93 6.41
CA LEU A 194 2.64 -7.74 6.67
C LEU A 194 3.46 -8.98 6.28
N TYR A 195 3.00 -10.18 6.64
CA TYR A 195 3.64 -11.43 6.20
C TYR A 195 3.70 -11.51 4.66
N LEU A 196 2.58 -11.22 3.97
CA LEU A 196 2.54 -11.21 2.51
C LEU A 196 3.45 -10.14 1.90
N ALA A 197 3.62 -8.99 2.58
CA ALA A 197 4.54 -7.95 2.12
C ALA A 197 6.00 -8.45 2.14
N PHE A 198 6.41 -9.13 3.22
CA PHE A 198 7.74 -9.76 3.28
C PHE A 198 7.93 -10.86 2.24
N GLU A 199 6.93 -11.71 2.04
CA GLU A 199 6.97 -12.76 1.02
C GLU A 199 7.14 -12.16 -0.39
N ARG A 200 6.36 -11.13 -0.71
CA ARG A 200 6.45 -10.44 -2.01
C ARG A 200 7.77 -9.69 -2.19
N ASN A 201 8.27 -9.06 -1.14
CA ASN A 201 9.58 -8.41 -1.19
C ASN A 201 10.69 -9.43 -1.47
N ALA A 202 10.68 -10.56 -0.78
CA ALA A 202 11.64 -11.64 -1.02
C ALA A 202 11.53 -12.23 -2.44
N ALA A 203 10.31 -12.39 -2.95
CA ALA A 203 10.09 -12.83 -4.32
C ALA A 203 10.58 -11.80 -5.34
N SER A 204 10.42 -10.50 -5.05
CA SER A 204 10.95 -9.40 -5.85
C SER A 204 12.47 -9.42 -5.90
N GLU A 205 13.15 -9.61 -4.77
CA GLU A 205 14.62 -9.71 -4.71
C GLU A 205 15.15 -10.88 -5.53
N ASN A 206 14.44 -12.01 -5.55
CA ASN A 206 14.81 -13.21 -6.29
C ASN A 206 14.39 -13.19 -7.76
N TYR A 207 13.66 -12.17 -8.21
CA TYR A 207 13.06 -12.11 -9.55
C TYR A 207 14.07 -12.31 -10.69
N ARG A 208 15.22 -11.65 -10.63
CA ARG A 208 16.26 -11.73 -11.68
C ARG A 208 16.74 -13.16 -11.91
N GLU A 209 16.89 -13.94 -10.83
CA GLU A 209 17.28 -15.34 -10.93
C GLU A 209 16.12 -16.23 -11.38
N ALA A 210 14.92 -16.03 -10.82
CA ALA A 210 13.73 -16.80 -11.15
C ALA A 210 13.30 -16.62 -12.62
N SER A 211 13.44 -15.41 -13.18
CA SER A 211 13.08 -15.12 -14.57
C SER A 211 14.21 -15.36 -15.57
N ARG A 212 15.43 -15.69 -15.13
CA ARG A 212 16.62 -15.75 -15.96
C ARG A 212 16.46 -16.61 -17.22
N ASN A 213 15.88 -17.80 -17.05
CA ASN A 213 15.73 -18.78 -18.13
C ASN A 213 14.40 -18.67 -18.88
N PHE A 214 13.51 -17.74 -18.45
CA PHE A 214 12.24 -17.55 -19.11
C PHE A 214 12.42 -16.94 -20.50
N ARG A 215 11.70 -17.48 -21.49
CA ARG A 215 11.65 -16.99 -22.87
C ARG A 215 10.21 -17.03 -23.36
N PHE A 216 9.85 -16.04 -24.16
CA PHE A 216 8.57 -16.00 -24.87
C PHE A 216 8.59 -16.82 -26.15
N ASP A 217 9.80 -17.07 -26.71
CA ASP A 217 10.00 -17.57 -28.06
C ASP A 217 9.28 -16.69 -29.11
N ALA A 218 9.25 -15.40 -28.84
CA ALA A 218 8.55 -14.42 -29.64
C ALA A 218 9.27 -14.20 -31.00
N ARG A 219 8.47 -14.13 -32.07
CA ARG A 219 8.95 -13.86 -33.43
C ARG A 219 8.10 -12.77 -34.06
N SER A 220 8.72 -11.92 -34.86
CA SER A 220 7.99 -10.97 -35.69
C SER A 220 7.51 -11.64 -36.98
N GLU A 221 6.23 -11.45 -37.29
CA GLU A 221 5.62 -11.88 -38.57
C GLU A 221 5.73 -10.80 -39.67
N HIS A 222 6.11 -9.58 -39.31
CA HIS A 222 6.21 -8.45 -40.22
C HIS A 222 7.52 -8.49 -41.00
N ASP A 223 7.47 -7.99 -42.25
CA ASP A 223 8.64 -7.90 -43.10
C ASP A 223 9.66 -6.92 -42.48
N VAL A 224 10.91 -7.34 -42.49
CA VAL A 224 12.02 -6.64 -41.83
C VAL A 224 12.40 -5.33 -42.56
N GLU A 225 11.91 -5.14 -43.80
CA GLU A 225 12.27 -3.98 -44.63
C GLU A 225 11.47 -2.71 -44.25
N THR A 226 10.32 -2.83 -43.55
CA THR A 226 9.51 -1.68 -43.14
C THR A 226 9.91 -1.25 -41.74
N PRO A 227 10.37 0.00 -41.56
CA PRO A 227 10.63 0.55 -40.22
C PRO A 227 9.35 0.65 -39.41
N GLU A 228 9.35 0.10 -38.20
CA GLU A 228 8.23 0.17 -37.28
C GLU A 228 8.67 0.78 -35.95
N VAL A 229 7.88 1.72 -35.44
CA VAL A 229 8.09 2.34 -34.13
C VAL A 229 6.80 2.19 -33.32
N TYR A 230 6.89 1.51 -32.20
CA TYR A 230 5.80 1.39 -31.24
C TYR A 230 6.16 2.20 -29.99
N VAL A 231 5.25 3.08 -29.58
CA VAL A 231 5.39 3.88 -28.37
C VAL A 231 4.26 3.52 -27.43
N MET A 232 4.60 2.94 -26.27
CA MET A 232 3.65 2.65 -25.22
C MET A 232 3.80 3.70 -24.11
N VAL A 233 2.77 4.53 -23.93
CA VAL A 233 2.76 5.55 -22.87
C VAL A 233 1.89 5.05 -21.72
N VAL A 234 2.52 4.79 -20.58
CA VAL A 234 1.82 4.39 -19.35
C VAL A 234 1.61 5.63 -18.51
N GLY A 235 0.35 6.12 -18.50
CA GLY A 235 -0.07 7.24 -17.65
C GLY A 235 -0.43 6.77 -16.24
N GLU A 236 -0.28 7.66 -15.28
CA GLU A 236 -0.67 7.44 -13.88
C GLU A 236 -1.61 8.55 -13.41
N THR A 237 -2.43 8.24 -12.39
CA THR A 237 -3.36 9.20 -11.75
C THR A 237 -4.36 9.84 -12.73
N ALA A 238 -4.59 9.20 -13.88
CA ALA A 238 -5.47 9.66 -14.95
C ALA A 238 -6.77 8.82 -14.97
N ARG A 239 -7.87 9.42 -14.48
CA ARG A 239 -9.16 8.74 -14.42
C ARG A 239 -9.95 9.02 -15.70
N ALA A 240 -10.40 7.97 -16.41
CA ALA A 240 -11.17 8.09 -17.66
C ALA A 240 -12.39 9.02 -17.54
N HIS A 241 -13.10 9.02 -16.41
CA HIS A 241 -14.25 9.90 -16.16
C HIS A 241 -13.91 11.40 -16.19
N ASN A 242 -12.64 11.77 -16.08
CA ASN A 242 -12.17 13.14 -16.11
C ASN A 242 -11.56 13.54 -17.46
N PHE A 243 -11.66 12.66 -18.48
CA PHE A 243 -11.21 12.94 -19.83
C PHE A 243 -12.36 13.51 -20.67
N SER A 244 -12.15 14.68 -21.28
CA SER A 244 -13.09 15.29 -22.23
C SER A 244 -13.34 14.36 -23.44
N LEU A 245 -12.35 13.56 -23.82
CA LEU A 245 -12.47 12.53 -24.86
C LEU A 245 -13.57 11.50 -24.57
N TYR A 246 -13.90 11.27 -23.29
CA TYR A 246 -14.97 10.35 -22.85
C TYR A 246 -16.22 11.09 -22.35
N GLY A 247 -16.37 12.39 -22.66
CA GLY A 247 -17.57 13.16 -22.34
C GLY A 247 -17.51 13.94 -21.02
N TYR A 248 -16.35 14.10 -20.41
CA TYR A 248 -16.20 15.00 -19.26
C TYR A 248 -16.43 16.46 -19.70
N PRO A 249 -17.23 17.26 -18.93
CA PRO A 249 -17.66 18.58 -19.39
C PRO A 249 -16.55 19.65 -19.46
N ARG A 250 -15.42 19.43 -18.79
CA ARG A 250 -14.25 20.28 -18.91
C ARG A 250 -13.32 19.79 -20.00
N ASP A 251 -12.68 20.71 -20.74
CA ASP A 251 -11.69 20.36 -21.76
C ASP A 251 -10.35 20.00 -21.10
N THR A 252 -10.22 18.75 -20.69
CA THR A 252 -9.04 18.20 -20.01
C THR A 252 -8.01 17.59 -20.96
N ASN A 253 -8.37 17.30 -22.21
CA ASN A 253 -7.51 16.70 -23.24
C ASN A 253 -7.62 17.43 -24.58
N PRO A 254 -7.38 18.76 -24.65
CA PRO A 254 -7.69 19.55 -25.85
C PRO A 254 -6.88 19.12 -27.07
N LEU A 255 -5.65 18.69 -26.89
CA LEU A 255 -4.80 18.22 -27.99
C LEU A 255 -5.18 16.82 -28.43
N LEU A 256 -5.38 15.92 -27.48
CA LEU A 256 -5.73 14.52 -27.77
C LEU A 256 -7.07 14.43 -28.49
N SER A 257 -8.07 15.23 -28.09
CA SER A 257 -9.39 15.26 -28.70
C SER A 257 -9.39 15.77 -30.16
N LYS A 258 -8.33 16.48 -30.57
CA LYS A 258 -8.16 17.01 -31.93
C LYS A 258 -7.22 16.19 -32.80
N THR A 259 -6.54 15.21 -32.22
CA THR A 259 -5.58 14.37 -32.95
C THR A 259 -6.32 13.39 -33.84
N GLN A 260 -5.94 13.35 -35.11
CA GLN A 260 -6.53 12.43 -36.09
C GLN A 260 -6.04 10.99 -35.85
N GLY A 261 -6.87 10.01 -36.18
CA GLY A 261 -6.55 8.57 -36.07
C GLY A 261 -6.62 7.99 -34.68
N ILE A 262 -7.03 8.75 -33.67
CA ILE A 262 -7.24 8.24 -32.32
C ILE A 262 -8.42 7.27 -32.28
N LYS A 263 -8.20 6.12 -31.62
CA LYS A 263 -9.24 5.17 -31.24
C LYS A 263 -9.37 5.16 -29.73
N ALA A 264 -10.52 5.64 -29.22
CA ALA A 264 -10.81 5.65 -27.80
C ALA A 264 -11.49 4.34 -27.39
N PHE A 265 -11.11 3.79 -26.25
CA PHE A 265 -11.69 2.58 -25.65
C PHE A 265 -12.39 2.94 -24.33
N PRO A 266 -13.71 3.23 -24.35
CA PRO A 266 -14.42 3.73 -23.17
C PRO A 266 -14.64 2.67 -22.07
N ASN A 267 -14.60 1.39 -22.43
CA ASN A 267 -14.91 0.27 -21.53
C ASN A 267 -13.64 -0.49 -21.09
N VAL A 268 -12.60 0.23 -20.69
CA VAL A 268 -11.38 -0.36 -20.15
C VAL A 268 -11.36 -0.18 -18.65
N THR A 269 -11.14 -1.26 -17.92
CA THR A 269 -11.01 -1.27 -16.47
C THR A 269 -9.63 -1.83 -16.08
N THR A 270 -8.95 -1.13 -15.19
CA THR A 270 -7.69 -1.62 -14.63
C THR A 270 -7.94 -2.83 -13.71
N GLN A 271 -7.04 -3.79 -13.72
CA GLN A 271 -7.14 -4.98 -12.87
C GLN A 271 -6.77 -4.70 -11.40
N SER A 272 -6.19 -3.55 -11.10
CA SER A 272 -5.87 -3.10 -9.74
C SER A 272 -5.92 -1.59 -9.63
N ASN A 273 -6.18 -1.11 -8.43
CA ASN A 273 -6.22 0.32 -8.09
C ASN A 273 -4.90 0.84 -7.51
N THR A 274 -3.83 0.05 -7.55
CA THR A 274 -2.51 0.46 -7.06
C THR A 274 -1.46 0.31 -8.16
N THR A 275 -0.57 1.29 -8.29
CA THR A 275 0.50 1.36 -9.29
C THR A 275 1.40 0.12 -9.27
N HIS A 276 1.78 -0.34 -8.07
CA HIS A 276 2.65 -1.52 -7.89
C HIS A 276 2.07 -2.84 -8.39
N LYS A 277 0.77 -2.90 -8.66
CA LYS A 277 0.10 -4.06 -9.26
C LYS A 277 -0.32 -3.78 -10.69
N SER A 278 -0.97 -2.64 -10.94
CA SER A 278 -1.56 -2.34 -12.24
C SER A 278 -0.51 -2.20 -13.33
N VAL A 279 0.59 -1.48 -13.07
CA VAL A 279 1.64 -1.27 -14.08
C VAL A 279 2.41 -2.55 -14.38
N PRO A 280 2.88 -3.36 -13.39
CA PRO A 280 3.48 -4.66 -13.71
C PRO A 280 2.56 -5.61 -14.47
N MET A 281 1.25 -5.66 -14.16
CA MET A 281 0.28 -6.45 -14.94
C MET A 281 0.11 -5.92 -16.35
N LEU A 282 0.23 -4.61 -16.57
CA LEU A 282 0.20 -4.00 -17.90
C LEU A 282 1.45 -4.32 -18.72
N LEU A 283 2.61 -4.43 -18.06
CA LEU A 283 3.92 -4.67 -18.68
C LEU A 283 4.28 -6.17 -18.79
N SER A 284 3.44 -7.07 -18.31
CA SER A 284 3.71 -8.51 -18.31
C SER A 284 2.47 -9.33 -18.68
N ALA A 285 2.59 -10.65 -18.67
CA ALA A 285 1.46 -11.56 -18.85
C ALA A 285 0.72 -11.89 -17.53
N ALA A 286 1.14 -11.29 -16.42
CA ALA A 286 0.44 -11.43 -15.14
C ALA A 286 -0.93 -10.76 -15.17
N SER A 287 -1.87 -11.31 -14.42
CA SER A 287 -3.23 -10.79 -14.28
C SER A 287 -3.67 -10.78 -12.81
N ALA A 288 -4.83 -10.22 -12.52
CA ALA A 288 -5.42 -10.30 -11.18
C ALA A 288 -5.76 -11.75 -10.77
N GLU A 289 -6.03 -12.62 -11.75
CA GLU A 289 -6.33 -14.04 -11.52
C GLU A 289 -5.06 -14.87 -11.35
N ASP A 290 -3.99 -14.50 -12.08
CA ASP A 290 -2.69 -15.20 -12.06
C ASP A 290 -1.54 -14.19 -11.86
N PHE A 291 -1.55 -13.52 -10.72
CA PHE A 291 -0.52 -12.58 -10.33
C PHE A 291 0.87 -13.22 -10.06
N PRO A 292 0.98 -14.49 -9.57
CA PRO A 292 2.26 -15.13 -9.35
C PRO A 292 3.19 -15.24 -10.57
N ARG A 293 2.66 -15.20 -11.79
CA ARG A 293 3.46 -15.14 -13.03
C ARG A 293 4.50 -14.02 -13.03
N LEU A 294 4.13 -12.88 -12.40
CA LEU A 294 5.01 -11.72 -12.28
C LEU A 294 6.37 -12.07 -11.63
N PHE A 295 6.42 -13.08 -10.75
CA PHE A 295 7.63 -13.41 -9.99
C PHE A 295 8.65 -14.24 -10.75
N HIS A 296 8.29 -14.78 -11.93
CA HIS A 296 9.17 -15.70 -12.69
C HIS A 296 9.11 -15.53 -14.21
N GLU A 297 8.20 -14.71 -14.73
CA GLU A 297 8.13 -14.41 -16.14
C GLU A 297 8.72 -13.02 -16.44
N LYS A 298 9.19 -12.83 -17.66
CA LYS A 298 9.66 -11.52 -18.16
C LYS A 298 8.51 -10.68 -18.67
N GLY A 299 8.78 -9.39 -18.92
CA GLY A 299 7.78 -8.44 -19.40
C GLY A 299 7.78 -8.27 -20.93
N ILE A 300 6.89 -7.39 -21.38
CA ILE A 300 6.67 -7.09 -22.81
C ILE A 300 7.95 -6.63 -23.51
N LEU A 301 8.82 -5.86 -22.83
CA LEU A 301 10.09 -5.39 -23.40
C LEU A 301 11.01 -6.57 -23.78
N ALA A 302 11.07 -7.60 -22.95
CA ALA A 302 11.82 -8.81 -23.28
C ALA A 302 11.21 -9.57 -24.46
N ALA A 303 9.87 -9.64 -24.58
CA ALA A 303 9.21 -10.27 -25.71
C ALA A 303 9.52 -9.55 -27.03
N PHE A 304 9.44 -8.21 -27.05
CA PHE A 304 9.81 -7.43 -28.22
C PHE A 304 11.29 -7.58 -28.59
N ARG A 305 12.18 -7.61 -27.60
CA ARG A 305 13.60 -7.86 -27.83
C ARG A 305 13.85 -9.24 -28.43
N GLU A 306 13.17 -10.29 -27.96
CA GLU A 306 13.23 -11.62 -28.55
C GLU A 306 12.73 -11.63 -30.01
N ALA A 307 11.73 -10.81 -30.33
CA ALA A 307 11.20 -10.62 -31.67
C ALA A 307 12.08 -9.74 -32.59
N GLY A 308 13.25 -9.29 -32.10
CA GLY A 308 14.24 -8.54 -32.89
C GLY A 308 14.03 -7.02 -32.86
N PHE A 309 13.22 -6.50 -31.96
CA PHE A 309 13.10 -5.05 -31.76
C PHE A 309 14.21 -4.54 -30.84
N HIS A 310 14.70 -3.34 -31.12
CA HIS A 310 15.49 -2.59 -30.17
C HIS A 310 14.53 -1.89 -29.18
N THR A 311 14.66 -2.19 -27.91
CA THR A 311 13.72 -1.77 -26.87
C THR A 311 14.30 -0.68 -25.98
N VAL A 312 13.49 0.33 -25.66
CA VAL A 312 13.88 1.43 -24.79
C VAL A 312 12.83 1.68 -23.72
N PHE A 313 13.25 1.84 -22.50
CA PHE A 313 12.40 2.22 -21.37
C PHE A 313 12.81 3.60 -20.85
N ILE A 314 11.84 4.53 -20.76
CA ILE A 314 12.07 5.85 -20.22
C ILE A 314 11.09 6.11 -19.09
N SER A 315 11.58 6.43 -17.89
CA SER A 315 10.76 6.69 -16.71
C SER A 315 11.06 8.08 -16.13
N ASN A 316 10.00 8.80 -15.77
CA ASN A 316 10.08 10.04 -14.99
C ASN A 316 9.93 9.77 -13.48
N GLN A 317 10.04 8.54 -13.04
CA GLN A 317 10.03 8.14 -11.63
C GLN A 317 11.46 7.82 -11.15
N LEU A 318 11.69 7.94 -9.83
CA LEU A 318 12.89 7.40 -9.22
C LEU A 318 12.80 5.88 -9.15
N PRO A 319 13.89 5.17 -9.46
CA PRO A 319 13.92 3.73 -9.26
C PRO A 319 13.77 3.40 -7.77
N ASN A 320 12.94 2.44 -7.47
CA ASN A 320 12.62 2.02 -6.10
C ASN A 320 12.72 0.51 -5.90
N HIS A 321 13.40 -0.19 -6.82
CA HIS A 321 13.56 -1.64 -6.84
C HIS A 321 12.23 -2.42 -6.89
N SER A 322 11.22 -1.83 -7.52
CA SER A 322 9.94 -2.48 -7.79
C SER A 322 9.96 -3.33 -9.06
N PHE A 323 8.89 -4.08 -9.29
CA PHE A 323 8.72 -4.81 -10.55
C PHE A 323 8.67 -3.91 -11.78
N ILE A 324 8.27 -2.63 -11.63
CA ILE A 324 8.29 -1.66 -12.73
C ILE A 324 9.73 -1.45 -13.20
N ASP A 325 10.66 -1.27 -12.26
CA ASP A 325 12.07 -1.09 -12.58
C ASP A 325 12.65 -2.36 -13.20
N PHE A 326 12.38 -3.54 -12.62
CA PHE A 326 12.90 -4.81 -13.12
C PHE A 326 12.40 -5.14 -14.53
N LEU A 327 11.14 -4.82 -14.84
CA LEU A 327 10.57 -4.99 -16.16
C LEU A 327 11.15 -3.95 -17.15
N GLY A 328 11.36 -2.71 -16.71
CA GLY A 328 11.99 -1.65 -17.48
C GLY A 328 13.45 -1.95 -17.80
N GLU A 329 14.21 -2.48 -16.84
CA GLU A 329 15.62 -2.89 -17.01
C GLU A 329 15.82 -4.05 -18.01
N GLN A 330 14.73 -4.72 -18.45
CA GLN A 330 14.80 -5.74 -19.51
C GLN A 330 14.96 -5.16 -20.92
N ALA A 331 14.74 -3.85 -21.07
CA ALA A 331 15.00 -3.14 -22.31
C ALA A 331 16.49 -3.14 -22.66
N ASP A 332 16.81 -2.96 -23.95
CA ASP A 332 18.19 -2.76 -24.40
C ASP A 332 18.78 -1.46 -23.84
N GLU A 333 17.95 -0.43 -23.73
CA GLU A 333 18.29 0.84 -23.08
C GLU A 333 17.22 1.22 -22.06
N HIS A 334 17.61 1.68 -20.88
CA HIS A 334 16.67 2.19 -19.87
C HIS A 334 17.17 3.48 -19.23
N TYR A 335 16.25 4.40 -18.98
CA TYR A 335 16.54 5.73 -18.47
C TYR A 335 15.56 6.13 -17.37
N PHE A 336 16.11 6.52 -16.21
CA PHE A 336 15.35 7.09 -15.11
C PHE A 336 15.74 8.57 -14.98
N LEU A 337 14.93 9.47 -15.53
CA LEU A 337 15.30 10.87 -15.70
C LEU A 337 15.62 11.60 -14.38
N LYS A 338 14.89 11.27 -13.32
CA LYS A 338 15.14 11.86 -11.99
C LYS A 338 16.49 11.46 -11.38
N THR A 339 17.13 10.41 -11.86
CA THR A 339 18.49 10.03 -11.42
C THR A 339 19.58 10.72 -12.21
N GLU A 340 19.28 11.17 -13.44
CA GLU A 340 20.25 11.83 -14.32
C GLU A 340 20.47 13.29 -13.95
N SER A 341 19.54 13.91 -13.19
CA SER A 341 19.66 15.31 -12.79
C SER A 341 20.10 15.45 -11.34
N SER A 342 21.07 16.31 -11.09
CA SER A 342 21.56 16.67 -9.75
C SER A 342 20.68 17.70 -9.04
N SER A 343 19.60 18.17 -9.68
CA SER A 343 18.75 19.23 -9.15
C SER A 343 17.52 18.70 -8.45
N LYS A 344 17.11 19.38 -7.37
CA LYS A 344 15.83 19.19 -6.70
C LYS A 344 14.64 19.75 -7.51
N GLU A 345 14.82 19.95 -8.81
CA GLU A 345 13.80 20.50 -9.68
C GLU A 345 12.71 19.46 -9.96
N ASN A 346 11.47 19.91 -10.03
CA ASN A 346 10.36 19.10 -10.48
C ASN A 346 10.54 18.76 -11.95
N HIS A 347 10.67 17.47 -12.26
CA HIS A 347 10.70 16.99 -13.62
C HIS A 347 9.26 16.80 -14.12
N TYR A 348 8.88 17.60 -15.11
CA TYR A 348 7.59 17.44 -15.80
C TYR A 348 7.69 16.34 -16.86
N ASP A 349 6.56 15.80 -17.27
CA ASP A 349 6.51 14.72 -18.27
C ASP A 349 7.01 15.17 -19.66
N GLU A 350 7.12 16.47 -19.92
CA GLU A 350 7.76 17.02 -21.10
C GLU A 350 9.24 16.61 -21.25
N ASP A 351 9.92 16.31 -20.13
CA ASP A 351 11.31 15.89 -20.17
C ASP A 351 11.46 14.48 -20.80
N LEU A 352 10.42 13.64 -20.69
CA LEU A 352 10.34 12.36 -21.40
C LEU A 352 10.39 12.57 -22.92
N LEU A 353 9.68 13.58 -23.43
CA LEU A 353 9.67 13.90 -24.87
C LEU A 353 11.04 14.37 -25.35
N LYS A 354 11.74 15.19 -24.57
CA LYS A 354 13.11 15.63 -24.90
C LYS A 354 14.07 14.45 -24.97
N LYS A 355 13.90 13.46 -24.10
CA LYS A 355 14.72 12.23 -24.13
C LYS A 355 14.33 11.37 -25.33
N LEU A 356 13.04 11.19 -25.59
CA LEU A 356 12.52 10.45 -26.74
C LEU A 356 13.03 11.02 -28.06
N ASP A 357 12.99 12.36 -28.27
CA ASP A 357 13.48 13.04 -29.47
C ASP A 357 14.97 12.83 -29.73
N ARG A 358 15.76 12.62 -28.68
CA ARG A 358 17.20 12.33 -28.82
C ARG A 358 17.46 10.88 -29.22
N ILE A 359 16.58 9.97 -28.85
CA ILE A 359 16.72 8.52 -29.07
C ILE A 359 16.08 8.11 -30.39
N LEU A 360 14.97 8.77 -30.78
CA LEU A 360 14.36 8.54 -32.10
C LEU A 360 15.39 8.88 -33.20
N PRO A 361 15.61 7.98 -34.16
CA PRO A 361 16.48 8.28 -35.27
C PRO A 361 15.93 9.49 -36.00
N LYS A 362 16.72 10.54 -36.12
CA LYS A 362 16.45 11.60 -37.07
C LYS A 362 16.38 10.93 -38.43
N ALA A 363 15.27 11.10 -39.12
CA ALA A 363 15.10 10.63 -40.48
C ALA A 363 16.00 11.47 -41.41
N ASP A 364 17.32 11.25 -41.34
CA ASP A 364 18.26 11.77 -42.29
C ASP A 364 18.22 10.88 -43.54
N ALA A 365 17.66 11.40 -44.58
CA ALA A 365 17.53 10.78 -45.91
C ALA A 365 18.87 10.47 -46.61
N SER A 366 20.01 10.52 -45.90
CA SER A 366 21.32 10.42 -46.50
C SER A 366 22.23 9.28 -46.00
N SER A 367 21.81 8.48 -45.02
CA SER A 367 22.67 7.36 -44.60
C SER A 367 22.09 6.05 -45.09
N SER A 368 22.71 5.51 -46.14
CA SER A 368 22.53 4.16 -46.65
C SER A 368 23.10 3.04 -45.74
N ALA A 369 23.17 3.29 -44.46
CA ALA A 369 23.48 2.28 -43.45
C ALA A 369 22.22 1.51 -43.10
N HIS A 370 22.19 0.24 -43.42
CA HIS A 370 21.13 -0.73 -43.18
C HIS A 370 20.89 -0.98 -41.69
N TYR A 371 20.37 0.04 -40.96
CA TYR A 371 19.87 -0.17 -39.61
C TYR A 371 18.36 -0.40 -39.69
N ARG A 372 17.99 -1.65 -39.59
CA ARG A 372 16.61 -2.11 -39.44
C ARG A 372 16.11 -1.69 -38.06
N TYR A 373 15.40 -0.55 -37.97
CA TYR A 373 14.92 -0.05 -36.69
C TYR A 373 13.48 -0.52 -36.46
N ARG A 374 13.32 -1.45 -35.55
CA ARG A 374 12.08 -1.68 -34.82
C ARG A 374 12.32 -1.23 -33.39
N LYS A 375 11.56 -0.28 -32.90
CA LYS A 375 11.71 0.26 -31.53
C LYS A 375 10.39 0.19 -30.78
N LEU A 376 10.46 -0.23 -29.51
CA LEU A 376 9.40 -0.13 -28.54
C LEU A 376 9.88 0.82 -27.43
N PHE A 377 9.07 1.84 -27.15
CA PHE A 377 9.34 2.87 -26.15
C PHE A 377 8.28 2.82 -25.07
#